data_d2e4802a6e722d97bbfbbd382b7d893e
#
_entry.id   d2e4802a6e722d97bbfbbd382b7d893e
#
_cell.length_a   1.000
_cell.length_b   1.000
_cell.length_c   1.000
_cell.angle_alpha   90.00
_cell.angle_beta   90.00
_cell.angle_gamma   90.00
#
_symmetry.space_group_name_H-M   'P 1'
#
loop_
_entity.id
_entity.type
_entity.pdbx_description
1 polymer ?
#
loop_
_entity_poly.entity_id
_entity_poly.type
_entity_poly.pdbx_seq_one_letter_code
_entity_poly.pdbx_strand_id
1 'polypeptide(L)'
;NAQLLKLVDVVAVEDMTGGDTIVRELLLIKLRVATEHVEAVSALLSRVGGKVLSSNPASYIVELTSTEIEIGEFIAKIGAFGEIVEVVRSGVLGISRANPRLHAVK
;
A
#
# COMPACT_ATOMS: atom_id res chain seq x y z
N ASN A 1 -5.19 19.44 -4.11
CA ASN A 1 -5.19 18.12 -3.85
C ASN A 1 -3.85 17.51 -3.58
N ALA A 2 -2.98 17.46 -4.55
CA ALA A 2 -1.64 16.98 -4.32
C ALA A 2 -0.94 17.86 -3.31
N GLN A 3 -1.22 19.14 -3.34
CA GLN A 3 -0.60 20.04 -2.39
C GLN A 3 -1.09 19.79 -0.98
N LEU A 4 -2.37 19.52 -0.85
CA LEU A 4 -2.90 19.19 0.45
C LEU A 4 -2.24 17.95 1.00
N LEU A 5 -2.04 16.97 0.14
CA LEU A 5 -1.40 15.74 0.57
C LEU A 5 0.01 16.01 1.06
N LYS A 6 0.72 16.89 0.39
CA LYS A 6 2.07 17.22 0.83
C LYS A 6 2.09 17.84 2.21
N LEU A 7 1.20 18.76 2.44
CA LEU A 7 1.14 19.40 3.75
C LEU A 7 0.80 18.39 4.83
N VAL A 8 -0.16 17.53 4.52
CA VAL A 8 -0.54 16.51 5.47
C VAL A 8 0.62 15.58 5.75
N ASP A 9 1.36 15.24 4.70
CA ASP A 9 2.50 14.35 4.87
C ASP A 9 3.52 14.91 5.85
N VAL A 10 3.83 16.18 5.72
CA VAL A 10 4.84 16.79 6.58
C VAL A 10 4.40 16.73 8.03
N VAL A 11 3.16 17.09 8.29
CA VAL A 11 2.64 17.05 9.63
C VAL A 11 2.58 15.63 10.15
N ALA A 12 2.15 14.70 9.30
CA ALA A 12 2.00 13.32 9.71
C ALA A 12 3.33 12.69 10.09
N VAL A 13 4.39 13.06 9.38
CA VAL A 13 5.70 12.51 9.69
C VAL A 13 6.10 12.85 11.11
N GLU A 14 5.85 14.07 11.53
CA GLU A 14 6.16 14.47 12.89
C GLU A 14 5.28 13.75 13.89
N ASP A 15 4.01 13.63 13.57
CA ASP A 15 3.06 12.98 14.48
C ASP A 15 3.35 11.51 14.63
N MET A 16 3.88 10.89 13.61
CA MET A 16 4.14 9.45 13.67
C MET A 16 5.12 9.08 14.76
N THR A 17 5.97 10.00 15.13
CA THR A 17 6.90 9.71 16.21
C THR A 17 6.19 9.62 17.55
N GLY A 18 5.00 10.15 17.66
CA GLY A 18 4.24 10.09 18.89
C GLY A 18 3.50 8.78 19.09
N GLY A 19 3.43 7.93 18.06
CA GLY A 19 2.81 6.65 18.20
C GLY A 19 1.30 6.67 18.15
N ASP A 20 0.68 7.80 17.95
CA ASP A 20 -0.77 7.92 17.95
C ASP A 20 -1.26 8.33 16.57
N THR A 21 -0.74 7.65 15.57
CA THR A 21 -1.00 7.99 14.18
C THR A 21 -1.33 6.73 13.42
N ILE A 22 -2.34 6.82 12.56
CA ILE A 22 -2.66 5.74 11.64
C ILE A 22 -1.87 5.98 10.36
N VAL A 23 -1.09 4.99 9.96
CA VAL A 23 -0.17 5.13 8.84
C VAL A 23 -0.53 4.11 7.78
N ARG A 24 -0.59 4.55 6.53
CA ARG A 24 -0.90 3.65 5.41
C ARG A 24 -0.11 4.05 4.19
N GLU A 25 0.07 3.09 3.32
CA GLU A 25 0.70 3.29 2.03
C GLU A 25 -0.09 2.51 0.99
N LEU A 26 -0.22 3.09 -0.20
CA LEU A 26 -0.92 2.44 -1.30
C LEU A 26 0.11 1.85 -2.25
N LEU A 27 -0.11 0.61 -2.62
CA LEU A 27 0.74 -0.12 -3.57
C LEU A 27 -0.08 -0.51 -4.78
N LEU A 28 0.47 -0.23 -5.96
CA LEU A 28 -0.04 -0.79 -7.20
C LEU A 28 1.09 -1.61 -7.80
N ILE A 29 0.82 -2.88 -8.09
CA ILE A 29 1.86 -3.76 -8.58
C ILE A 29 1.32 -4.54 -9.78
N LYS A 30 2.15 -4.61 -10.80
CA LYS A 30 1.82 -5.37 -12.01
C LYS A 30 2.74 -6.56 -12.08
N LEU A 31 2.14 -7.73 -12.30
CA LEU A 31 2.85 -9.00 -12.28
C LEU A 31 2.58 -9.78 -13.54
N ARG A 32 3.52 -10.64 -13.87
CA ARG A 32 3.31 -11.70 -14.84
C ARG A 32 3.26 -13.00 -14.06
N VAL A 33 2.13 -13.68 -14.08
CA VAL A 33 1.88 -14.84 -13.23
C VAL A 33 1.69 -16.07 -14.09
N ALA A 34 2.45 -17.12 -13.82
CA ALA A 34 2.25 -18.39 -14.49
C ALA A 34 0.90 -18.96 -14.05
N THR A 35 0.23 -19.67 -14.98
CA THR A 35 -1.09 -20.20 -14.70
C THR A 35 -1.10 -21.06 -13.45
N GLU A 36 -0.04 -21.83 -13.24
CA GLU A 36 0.03 -22.72 -12.08
C GLU A 36 0.16 -21.97 -10.75
N HIS A 37 0.50 -20.69 -10.79
CA HIS A 37 0.68 -19.90 -9.57
C HIS A 37 -0.47 -18.95 -9.31
N VAL A 38 -1.48 -18.92 -10.17
CA VAL A 38 -2.59 -17.96 -10.03
C VAL A 38 -3.31 -18.17 -8.70
N GLU A 39 -3.54 -19.42 -8.32
CA GLU A 39 -4.24 -19.67 -7.07
C GLU A 39 -3.41 -19.26 -5.85
N ALA A 40 -2.09 -19.46 -5.91
CA ALA A 40 -1.23 -19.05 -4.81
C ALA A 40 -1.24 -17.53 -4.65
N VAL A 41 -1.22 -16.81 -5.76
CA VAL A 41 -1.29 -15.36 -5.74
C VAL A 41 -2.63 -14.91 -5.17
N SER A 42 -3.71 -15.54 -5.62
CA SER A 42 -5.04 -15.19 -5.13
C SER A 42 -5.18 -15.43 -3.63
N ALA A 43 -4.63 -16.54 -3.14
CA ALA A 43 -4.68 -16.85 -1.71
C ALA A 43 -3.88 -15.83 -0.91
N LEU A 44 -2.73 -15.43 -1.41
CA LEU A 44 -1.93 -14.43 -0.72
C LEU A 44 -2.66 -13.10 -0.66
N LEU A 45 -3.31 -12.71 -1.76
CA LEU A 45 -4.06 -11.46 -1.81
C LEU A 45 -5.22 -11.47 -0.83
N SER A 46 -5.93 -12.59 -0.75
CA SER A 46 -7.02 -12.69 0.21
C SER A 46 -6.54 -12.50 1.63
N ARG A 47 -5.36 -13.02 1.91
CA ARG A 47 -4.82 -12.95 3.26
C ARG A 47 -4.46 -11.53 3.66
N VAL A 48 -3.96 -10.73 2.71
CA VAL A 48 -3.52 -9.37 3.01
C VAL A 48 -4.58 -8.32 2.68
N GLY A 49 -5.71 -8.73 2.12
CA GLY A 49 -6.75 -7.78 1.79
C GLY A 49 -6.51 -7.00 0.52
N GLY A 50 -5.73 -7.55 -0.39
CA GLY A 50 -5.46 -6.88 -1.64
C GLY A 50 -6.62 -7.01 -2.63
N LYS A 51 -6.66 -6.09 -3.58
CA LYS A 51 -7.67 -6.09 -4.62
C LYS A 51 -7.04 -6.41 -5.96
N VAL A 52 -7.74 -7.21 -6.76
CA VAL A 52 -7.29 -7.52 -8.11
C VAL A 52 -7.97 -6.56 -9.06
N LEU A 53 -7.19 -5.73 -9.72
CA LEU A 53 -7.73 -4.77 -10.68
C LEU A 53 -7.74 -5.34 -12.09
N SER A 54 -6.83 -6.27 -12.37
CA SER A 54 -6.80 -6.97 -13.65
C SER A 54 -6.31 -8.39 -13.39
N SER A 55 -7.06 -9.37 -13.84
CA SER A 55 -6.73 -10.77 -13.59
C SER A 55 -6.07 -11.46 -14.79
N ASN A 56 -5.70 -10.71 -15.81
CA ASN A 56 -4.98 -11.28 -16.94
C ASN A 56 -3.60 -11.75 -16.47
N PRO A 57 -3.26 -13.03 -16.62
CA PRO A 57 -1.99 -13.52 -16.08
C PRO A 57 -0.76 -12.80 -16.65
N ALA A 58 -0.85 -12.32 -17.88
CA ALA A 58 0.27 -11.59 -18.48
C ALA A 58 0.36 -10.17 -17.93
N SER A 59 -0.68 -9.67 -17.31
CA SER A 59 -0.74 -8.29 -16.82
C SER A 59 -1.64 -8.26 -15.60
N TYR A 60 -1.24 -8.97 -14.57
CA TYR A 60 -2.03 -9.12 -13.34
C TYR A 60 -1.74 -7.92 -12.46
N ILE A 61 -2.76 -7.12 -12.19
CA ILE A 61 -2.58 -5.86 -11.48
C ILE A 61 -3.32 -5.92 -10.16
N VAL A 62 -2.61 -5.53 -9.11
CA VAL A 62 -3.12 -5.63 -7.74
C VAL A 62 -2.96 -4.30 -7.04
N GLU A 63 -3.93 -3.98 -6.22
CA GLU A 63 -3.91 -2.81 -5.36
C GLU A 63 -3.92 -3.27 -3.91
N LEU A 64 -3.02 -2.71 -3.10
CA LEU A 64 -2.95 -3.04 -1.68
C LEU A 64 -2.69 -1.79 -0.87
N THR A 65 -3.49 -1.59 0.17
CA THR A 65 -3.28 -0.51 1.11
C THR A 65 -2.90 -1.13 2.45
N SER A 66 -1.73 -0.79 2.97
CA SER A 66 -1.25 -1.40 4.19
C SER A 66 -0.13 -0.54 4.78
N THR A 67 0.53 -1.03 5.82
CA THR A 67 1.68 -0.34 6.36
C THR A 67 2.89 -0.53 5.45
N GLU A 68 3.87 0.33 5.62
CA GLU A 68 5.08 0.26 4.80
C GLU A 68 5.76 -1.09 4.95
N ILE A 69 5.81 -1.61 6.17
CA ILE A 69 6.47 -2.88 6.43
C ILE A 69 5.72 -4.02 5.78
N GLU A 70 4.39 -4.01 5.92
CA GLU A 70 3.58 -5.09 5.35
C GLU A 70 3.63 -5.08 3.83
N ILE A 71 3.69 -3.89 3.23
CA ILE A 71 3.81 -3.80 1.77
C ILE A 71 5.15 -4.38 1.32
N GLY A 72 6.22 -4.06 2.04
CA GLY A 72 7.53 -4.62 1.71
C GLY A 72 7.54 -6.13 1.80
N GLU A 73 6.91 -6.68 2.84
CA GLU A 73 6.81 -8.12 2.98
C GLU A 73 5.97 -8.75 1.87
N PHE A 74 4.90 -8.08 1.49
CA PHE A 74 4.06 -8.57 0.41
C PHE A 74 4.84 -8.64 -0.90
N ILE A 75 5.59 -7.59 -1.22
CA ILE A 75 6.38 -7.58 -2.45
C ILE A 75 7.38 -8.71 -2.46
N ALA A 76 8.02 -8.96 -1.31
CA ALA A 76 8.99 -10.03 -1.22
C ALA A 76 8.34 -11.40 -1.45
N LYS A 77 7.14 -11.60 -0.90
CA LYS A 77 6.46 -12.88 -1.03
C LYS A 77 5.90 -13.09 -2.42
N ILE A 78 5.32 -12.05 -3.00
CA ILE A 78 4.68 -12.19 -4.29
C ILE A 78 5.70 -12.47 -5.39
N GLY A 79 6.93 -12.02 -5.20
CA GLY A 79 7.99 -12.28 -6.15
C GLY A 79 8.30 -13.76 -6.33
N ALA A 80 7.92 -14.59 -5.36
CA ALA A 80 8.12 -16.03 -5.48
C ALA A 80 7.12 -16.68 -6.44
N PHE A 81 6.00 -16.03 -6.71
CA PHE A 81 4.93 -16.62 -7.51
C PHE A 81 4.72 -15.91 -8.84
N GLY A 82 5.40 -14.80 -9.07
CA GLY A 82 5.22 -14.08 -10.31
C GLY A 82 6.38 -13.16 -10.57
N GLU A 83 6.47 -12.74 -11.82
CA GLU A 83 7.49 -11.77 -12.22
C GLU A 83 6.94 -10.38 -12.02
N ILE A 84 7.63 -9.57 -11.23
CA ILE A 84 7.20 -8.21 -10.97
C ILE A 84 7.60 -7.36 -12.18
N VAL A 85 6.59 -6.79 -12.85
CA VAL A 85 6.81 -5.99 -14.03
C VAL A 85 6.92 -4.51 -13.65
N GLU A 86 6.07 -4.08 -12.72
CA GLU A 86 6.03 -2.67 -12.38
C GLU A 86 5.53 -2.52 -10.96
N VAL A 87 6.14 -1.63 -10.19
CA VAL A 87 5.73 -1.34 -8.82
C VAL A 87 5.58 0.17 -8.67
N VAL A 88 4.43 0.59 -8.17
CA VAL A 88 4.20 1.99 -7.86
C VAL A 88 3.76 2.07 -6.41
N ARG A 89 4.45 2.88 -5.63
CA ARG A 89 4.11 3.08 -4.23
C ARG A 89 3.82 4.55 -3.99
N SER A 90 2.80 4.82 -3.22
CA SER A 90 2.41 6.20 -2.93
C SER A 90 3.33 6.89 -1.95
N GLY A 91 4.09 6.11 -1.18
CA GLY A 91 4.74 6.67 -0.03
C GLY A 91 3.79 6.66 1.16
N VAL A 92 4.34 6.83 2.32
CA VAL A 92 3.59 6.69 3.56
C VAL A 92 2.73 7.92 3.81
N LEU A 93 1.46 7.68 4.09
CA LEU A 93 0.50 8.70 4.49
C LEU A 93 0.07 8.41 5.91
N GLY A 94 -0.14 9.45 6.69
CA GLY A 94 -0.52 9.26 8.07
C GLY A 94 -1.52 10.30 8.52
N ILE A 95 -2.30 9.92 9.53
CA ILE A 95 -3.25 10.82 10.14
C ILE A 95 -3.29 10.55 11.64
N SER A 96 -3.27 11.61 12.41
CA SER A 96 -3.30 11.49 13.86
C SER A 96 -4.68 11.07 14.32
N ARG A 97 -4.72 10.19 15.32
CA ARG A 97 -5.98 9.83 15.96
C ARG A 97 -6.45 10.90 16.91
N ALA A 98 -5.53 11.74 17.36
CA ALA A 98 -5.87 12.76 18.33
C ALA A 98 -6.87 13.74 17.73
N ASN A 99 -7.76 14.25 18.56
CA ASN A 99 -8.68 15.29 18.14
C ASN A 99 -7.91 16.60 18.09
N PRO A 100 -7.63 17.17 16.91
CA PRO A 100 -6.69 18.27 16.77
C PRO A 100 -7.21 19.57 17.29
N ARG A 101 -8.41 19.80 17.31
CA ARG A 101 -8.79 21.12 17.62
C ARG A 101 -8.21 22.09 16.65
N LEU A 102 -7.42 22.11 16.74
CA LEU A 102 -6.82 22.66 16.01
C LEU A 102 -6.53 23.14 15.15
N HIS A 103 -6.39 23.29 15.50
CA HIS A 103 -5.88 23.61 14.91
C HIS A 103 -5.69 23.77 14.01
N ALA A 104 -5.74 23.50 14.28
CA ALA A 104 -5.41 23.47 13.47
C ALA A 104 -5.79 24.13 12.57
N VAL A 105 -6.27 24.29 12.57
CA VAL A 105 -6.63 24.77 11.74
C VAL A 105 -6.31 25.77 11.30
N LYS A 106 -6.14 26.07 11.59
CA LYS A 106 -5.86 27.02 11.15
C LYS A 106 -5.12 27.31 10.67
#